data_b7596c7c815ac8206bc0a646b6a97f6a
#
_entry.id   b7596c7c815ac8206bc0a646b6a97f6a
#
_cell.length_a   1.000
_cell.length_b   1.000
_cell.length_c   1.000
_cell.angle_alpha   90.00
_cell.angle_beta   90.00
_cell.angle_gamma   90.00
#
_symmetry.space_group_name_H-M   'P 1'
#
loop_
_entity.id
_entity.type
_entity.pdbx_description
1 polymer ?
#
loop_
_entity_poly.entity_id
_entity_poly.type
_entity_poly.pdbx_seq_one_letter_code
_entity_poly.pdbx_strand_id
1 'polypeptide(L)'
;MKLVKNENEKNLENKVSEEEAEQAFTKIIQYIGEDPTREGLQSTPKRLVKAFKEYFKGYHEDPKEILKKTFGDVEGYDDMVIQKNISIQSHCEHHMAPIIGVAHVAYIPNDRVVGLSKLARVVEVFSKRLQTQERLTMQIANTLMKALDAKGVAVSVDATHQCMTMRGIKKEQATTITNYYLGKFKEDLGYQNRYLRFISK
;
A
#
# COMPACT_ATOMS: atom_id res chain seq x y z
N MET A 1 -5.43 -24.43 -3.80
CA MET A 1 -5.44 -23.09 -4.40
C MET A 1 -4.01 -22.76 -4.81
N LYS A 2 -3.69 -22.76 -6.12
CA LYS A 2 -2.33 -22.51 -6.61
C LYS A 2 -1.97 -21.06 -6.30
N LEU A 3 -0.92 -20.87 -5.48
CA LEU A 3 -0.28 -19.57 -5.28
C LEU A 3 0.18 -19.06 -6.64
N VAL A 4 -0.41 -17.99 -7.14
CA VAL A 4 0.11 -17.27 -8.29
C VAL A 4 1.48 -16.74 -7.87
N LYS A 5 2.55 -17.36 -8.34
CA LYS A 5 3.90 -16.81 -8.25
C LYS A 5 3.88 -15.50 -9.02
N ASN A 6 4.08 -14.40 -8.32
CA ASN A 6 4.31 -13.10 -8.95
C ASN A 6 5.67 -13.18 -9.68
N GLU A 7 5.64 -13.52 -10.97
CA GLU A 7 6.82 -13.51 -11.84
C GLU A 7 7.29 -12.09 -12.19
N ASN A 8 6.67 -11.06 -11.64
CA ASN A 8 6.96 -9.65 -11.89
C ASN A 8 8.00 -9.01 -10.92
N GLU A 9 8.71 -9.81 -10.12
CA GLU A 9 9.87 -9.32 -9.35
C GLU A 9 11.18 -9.30 -10.17
N LYS A 10 11.12 -9.49 -11.48
CA LYS A 10 12.28 -9.30 -12.36
C LYS A 10 12.51 -7.80 -12.52
N ASN A 11 13.71 -7.35 -12.10
CA ASN A 11 14.35 -6.07 -12.40
C ASN A 11 13.58 -5.25 -13.43
N LEU A 12 12.73 -4.31 -12.97
CA LEU A 12 12.22 -3.25 -13.80
C LEU A 12 13.38 -2.29 -14.07
N GLU A 13 14.32 -2.68 -14.93
CA GLU A 13 15.13 -1.70 -15.63
C GLU A 13 14.13 -0.77 -16.31
N ASN A 14 14.15 0.51 -15.94
CA ASN A 14 13.33 1.50 -16.61
C ASN A 14 13.73 1.51 -18.09
N LYS A 15 12.94 0.86 -18.94
CA LYS A 15 13.15 0.81 -20.38
C LYS A 15 12.85 2.15 -21.06
N VAL A 16 12.32 3.11 -20.32
CA VAL A 16 11.89 4.44 -20.77
C VAL A 16 12.69 5.47 -20.01
N SER A 17 13.34 6.39 -20.73
CA SER A 17 14.09 7.51 -20.14
C SER A 17 13.15 8.55 -19.52
N GLU A 18 13.71 9.44 -18.69
CA GLU A 18 12.94 10.56 -18.13
C GLU A 18 12.46 11.51 -19.22
N GLU A 19 13.28 11.76 -20.23
CA GLU A 19 12.95 12.60 -21.39
C GLU A 19 11.78 12.03 -22.19
N GLU A 20 11.77 10.72 -22.42
CA GLU A 20 10.64 10.06 -23.10
C GLU A 20 9.36 10.13 -22.26
N ALA A 21 9.47 9.98 -20.92
CA ALA A 21 8.34 10.15 -20.02
C ALA A 21 7.81 11.60 -20.02
N GLU A 22 8.69 12.60 -20.00
CA GLU A 22 8.31 14.02 -20.12
C GLU A 22 7.58 14.30 -21.44
N GLN A 23 8.07 13.74 -22.56
CA GLN A 23 7.41 13.86 -23.86
C GLN A 23 6.01 13.20 -23.86
N ALA A 24 5.86 12.05 -23.20
CA ALA A 24 4.57 11.39 -23.05
C ALA A 24 3.57 12.27 -22.27
N PHE A 25 4.00 12.88 -21.16
CA PHE A 25 3.16 13.82 -20.41
C PHE A 25 2.81 15.07 -21.21
N THR A 26 3.73 15.60 -22.02
CA THR A 26 3.45 16.71 -22.92
C THR A 26 2.34 16.37 -23.91
N LYS A 27 2.37 15.16 -24.50
CA LYS A 27 1.30 14.67 -25.38
C LYS A 27 -0.05 14.51 -24.65
N ILE A 28 -0.03 14.06 -23.39
CA ILE A 28 -1.25 13.95 -22.58
C ILE A 28 -1.87 15.34 -22.33
N ILE A 29 -1.04 16.35 -22.03
CA ILE A 29 -1.49 17.74 -21.86
C ILE A 29 -2.15 18.26 -23.14
N GLN A 30 -1.55 18.01 -24.31
CA GLN A 30 -2.15 18.35 -25.61
C GLN A 30 -3.44 17.58 -25.87
N TYR A 31 -3.48 16.29 -25.53
CA TYR A 31 -4.66 15.43 -25.74
C TYR A 31 -5.89 15.92 -24.96
N ILE A 32 -5.72 16.46 -23.76
CA ILE A 32 -6.82 17.04 -22.97
C ILE A 32 -7.22 18.45 -23.44
N GLY A 33 -6.58 18.98 -24.49
CA GLY A 33 -6.91 20.28 -25.09
C GLY A 33 -6.16 21.47 -24.52
N GLU A 34 -5.09 21.25 -23.74
CA GLU A 34 -4.29 22.32 -23.14
C GLU A 34 -3.02 22.63 -23.96
N ASP A 35 -2.53 23.86 -23.82
CA ASP A 35 -1.29 24.30 -24.44
C ASP A 35 -0.09 24.10 -23.49
N PRO A 36 0.79 23.12 -23.74
CA PRO A 36 1.95 22.87 -22.89
C PRO A 36 2.98 24.01 -22.91
N THR A 37 2.90 24.95 -23.86
CA THR A 37 3.86 26.05 -24.01
C THR A 37 3.51 27.26 -23.15
N ARG A 38 2.27 27.35 -22.63
CA ARG A 38 1.90 28.44 -21.72
C ARG A 38 2.68 28.39 -20.41
N GLU A 39 3.01 29.54 -19.86
CA GLU A 39 3.91 29.73 -18.71
C GLU A 39 3.65 28.75 -17.56
N GLY A 40 2.39 28.55 -17.15
CA GLY A 40 2.03 27.67 -16.06
C GLY A 40 2.26 26.19 -16.32
N LEU A 41 2.40 25.75 -17.57
CA LEU A 41 2.55 24.35 -17.97
C LEU A 41 3.93 23.95 -18.48
N GLN A 42 4.81 24.90 -18.81
CA GLN A 42 6.15 24.62 -19.37
C GLN A 42 6.97 23.62 -18.54
N SER A 43 6.87 23.69 -17.21
CA SER A 43 7.58 22.77 -16.31
C SER A 43 6.73 21.58 -15.86
N THR A 44 5.47 21.47 -16.28
CA THR A 44 4.53 20.44 -15.78
C THR A 44 4.97 19.02 -16.17
N PRO A 45 5.43 18.71 -17.40
CA PRO A 45 5.91 17.37 -17.74
C PRO A 45 7.03 16.89 -16.79
N LYS A 46 8.03 17.74 -16.55
CA LYS A 46 9.15 17.45 -15.63
C LYS A 46 8.68 17.25 -14.18
N ARG A 47 7.74 18.09 -13.72
CA ARG A 47 7.15 17.97 -12.38
C ARG A 47 6.37 16.65 -12.24
N LEU A 48 5.65 16.22 -13.28
CA LEU A 48 4.93 14.96 -13.29
C LEU A 48 5.88 13.76 -13.20
N VAL A 49 6.96 13.73 -13.98
CA VAL A 49 7.97 12.67 -13.90
C VAL A 49 8.53 12.57 -12.48
N LYS A 50 8.88 13.71 -11.85
CA LYS A 50 9.35 13.73 -10.46
C LYS A 50 8.29 13.21 -9.49
N ALA A 51 7.05 13.65 -9.62
CA ALA A 51 5.94 13.21 -8.75
C ALA A 51 5.68 11.70 -8.90
N PHE A 52 5.73 11.15 -10.11
CA PHE A 52 5.54 9.72 -10.37
C PHE A 52 6.64 8.86 -9.73
N LYS A 53 7.89 9.35 -9.67
CA LYS A 53 8.95 8.67 -8.91
C LYS A 53 8.61 8.56 -7.43
N GLU A 54 8.00 9.59 -6.84
CA GLU A 54 7.57 9.57 -5.44
C GLU A 54 6.32 8.70 -5.23
N TYR A 55 5.32 8.79 -6.13
CA TYR A 55 4.08 8.02 -6.05
C TYR A 55 4.31 6.53 -6.19
N PHE A 56 5.30 6.13 -6.99
CA PHE A 56 5.56 4.74 -7.35
C PHE A 56 6.92 4.21 -6.86
N LYS A 57 7.54 4.87 -5.88
CA LYS A 57 8.84 4.45 -5.31
C LYS A 57 8.82 3.03 -4.75
N GLY A 58 7.66 2.53 -4.31
CA GLY A 58 7.49 1.21 -3.74
C GLY A 58 7.81 0.06 -4.70
N TYR A 59 7.90 0.31 -6.02
CA TYR A 59 8.41 -0.69 -6.97
C TYR A 59 9.92 -0.92 -6.86
N HIS A 60 10.65 0.04 -6.28
CA HIS A 60 12.10 -0.01 -6.09
C HIS A 60 12.51 -0.34 -4.65
N GLU A 61 11.55 -0.66 -3.78
CA GLU A 61 11.79 -0.99 -2.38
C GLU A 61 11.38 -2.44 -2.08
N ASP A 62 12.23 -3.17 -1.35
CA ASP A 62 11.90 -4.53 -0.86
C ASP A 62 11.35 -4.46 0.57
N PRO A 63 10.08 -4.78 0.79
CA PRO A 63 9.48 -4.77 2.12
C PRO A 63 10.11 -5.80 3.07
N LYS A 64 10.73 -6.88 2.55
CA LYS A 64 11.41 -7.89 3.38
C LYS A 64 12.68 -7.31 4.02
N GLU A 65 13.43 -6.47 3.29
CA GLU A 65 14.62 -5.80 3.81
C GLU A 65 14.28 -4.90 5.01
N ILE A 66 13.12 -4.23 4.96
CA ILE A 66 12.62 -3.40 6.05
C ILE A 66 12.42 -4.22 7.33
N LEU A 67 11.94 -5.45 7.20
CA LEU A 67 11.59 -6.32 8.32
C LEU A 67 12.75 -7.19 8.85
N LYS A 68 13.91 -7.23 8.19
CA LYS A 68 15.08 -8.03 8.64
C LYS A 68 15.53 -7.73 10.06
N LYS A 69 15.43 -6.47 10.49
CA LYS A 69 15.86 -6.07 11.82
C LYS A 69 14.71 -6.22 12.83
N THR A 70 14.68 -7.32 13.53
CA THR A 70 13.75 -7.65 14.61
C THR A 70 14.44 -7.69 15.94
N PHE A 71 13.68 -7.71 17.03
CA PHE A 71 14.15 -7.85 18.39
C PHE A 71 13.68 -9.20 18.94
N GLY A 72 14.59 -9.98 19.52
CA GLY A 72 14.30 -11.34 20.01
C GLY A 72 13.75 -11.39 21.44
N ASP A 73 13.71 -10.25 22.13
CA ASP A 73 13.25 -10.20 23.51
C ASP A 73 11.79 -9.71 23.55
N VAL A 74 10.88 -10.65 23.70
CA VAL A 74 9.44 -10.39 23.85
C VAL A 74 8.99 -10.50 25.31
N GLU A 75 9.91 -10.89 26.24
CA GLU A 75 9.63 -11.05 27.68
C GLU A 75 8.31 -11.78 27.99
N GLY A 76 7.96 -12.77 27.15
CA GLY A 76 6.72 -13.53 27.28
C GLY A 76 5.44 -12.84 26.79
N TYR A 77 5.55 -11.71 26.08
CA TYR A 77 4.37 -11.06 25.47
C TYR A 77 3.76 -11.96 24.38
N ASP A 78 2.52 -12.41 24.59
CA ASP A 78 1.83 -13.41 23.75
C ASP A 78 0.52 -12.90 23.12
N ASP A 79 0.18 -11.63 23.33
CA ASP A 79 -1.02 -11.00 22.75
C ASP A 79 -0.73 -10.22 21.48
N MET A 80 -1.77 -9.66 20.85
CA MET A 80 -1.64 -8.90 19.62
C MET A 80 -1.02 -7.51 19.82
N VAL A 81 -0.07 -7.17 18.97
CA VAL A 81 0.42 -5.81 18.79
C VAL A 81 -0.36 -5.15 17.67
N ILE A 82 -0.97 -3.99 17.91
CA ILE A 82 -1.79 -3.28 16.93
C ILE A 82 -1.21 -1.90 16.66
N GLN A 83 -1.05 -1.57 15.39
CA GLN A 83 -0.79 -0.20 14.92
C GLN A 83 -1.95 0.26 14.05
N LYS A 84 -2.63 1.32 14.45
CA LYS A 84 -3.79 1.87 13.74
C LYS A 84 -3.50 3.21 13.09
N ASN A 85 -4.40 3.58 12.16
CA ASN A 85 -4.37 4.88 11.48
C ASN A 85 -3.07 5.14 10.71
N ILE A 86 -2.48 4.08 10.12
CA ILE A 86 -1.34 4.24 9.23
C ILE A 86 -1.87 4.84 7.93
N SER A 87 -1.43 6.05 7.58
CA SER A 87 -1.88 6.72 6.36
C SER A 87 -1.57 5.93 5.10
N ILE A 88 -2.55 5.80 4.22
CA ILE A 88 -2.42 5.23 2.88
C ILE A 88 -2.59 6.34 1.85
N GLN A 89 -1.64 6.40 0.94
CA GLN A 89 -1.66 7.20 -0.28
C GLN A 89 -1.21 6.28 -1.42
N SER A 90 -2.17 5.70 -2.13
CA SER A 90 -1.95 4.74 -3.20
C SER A 90 -2.61 5.21 -4.49
N HIS A 91 -2.51 4.43 -5.56
CA HIS A 91 -3.12 4.72 -6.85
C HIS A 91 -3.82 3.47 -7.39
N CYS A 92 -5.06 3.66 -7.82
CA CYS A 92 -5.87 2.62 -8.46
C CYS A 92 -5.20 2.19 -9.78
N GLU A 93 -4.95 0.89 -9.95
CA GLU A 93 -4.31 0.37 -11.17
C GLU A 93 -5.14 0.57 -12.45
N HIS A 94 -6.46 0.71 -12.31
CA HIS A 94 -7.36 0.87 -13.47
C HIS A 94 -7.35 2.29 -14.05
N HIS A 95 -7.14 3.32 -13.23
CA HIS A 95 -7.28 4.72 -13.64
C HIS A 95 -6.12 5.61 -13.22
N MET A 96 -5.13 5.08 -12.50
CA MET A 96 -4.05 5.83 -11.85
C MET A 96 -4.56 6.96 -10.92
N ALA A 97 -5.84 6.91 -10.55
CA ALA A 97 -6.44 7.87 -9.63
C ALA A 97 -6.06 7.53 -8.17
N PRO A 98 -5.91 8.54 -7.28
CA PRO A 98 -5.53 8.30 -5.90
C PRO A 98 -6.52 7.41 -5.13
N ILE A 99 -5.96 6.59 -4.24
CA ILE A 99 -6.65 5.86 -3.17
C ILE A 99 -6.11 6.46 -1.87
N ILE A 100 -6.96 7.08 -1.07
CA ILE A 100 -6.56 7.80 0.15
C ILE A 100 -7.33 7.23 1.33
N GLY A 101 -6.63 6.87 2.39
CA GLY A 101 -7.25 6.29 3.56
C GLY A 101 -6.26 5.90 4.64
N VAL A 102 -6.63 4.89 5.42
CA VAL A 102 -5.84 4.38 6.53
C VAL A 102 -5.75 2.86 6.50
N ALA A 103 -4.63 2.34 6.98
CA ALA A 103 -4.47 0.93 7.31
C ALA A 103 -4.39 0.74 8.82
N HIS A 104 -4.91 -0.39 9.26
CA HIS A 104 -4.73 -0.92 10.60
C HIS A 104 -4.03 -2.28 10.47
N VAL A 105 -2.96 -2.46 11.21
CA VAL A 105 -2.13 -3.66 11.14
C VAL A 105 -2.00 -4.24 12.53
N ALA A 106 -2.26 -5.54 12.67
CA ALA A 106 -1.99 -6.26 13.89
C ALA A 106 -1.20 -7.55 13.60
N TYR A 107 -0.34 -7.93 14.54
CA TYR A 107 0.29 -9.24 14.52
C TYR A 107 0.39 -9.81 15.93
N ILE A 108 0.40 -11.14 16.05
CA ILE A 108 0.68 -11.86 17.28
C ILE A 108 2.10 -12.38 17.15
N PRO A 109 3.04 -11.91 17.99
CA PRO A 109 4.43 -12.34 17.88
C PRO A 109 4.56 -13.85 18.19
N ASN A 110 5.56 -14.47 17.58
CA ASN A 110 6.10 -15.76 18.02
C ASN A 110 7.25 -15.49 18.99
N ASP A 111 8.47 -15.49 18.49
CA ASP A 111 9.67 -15.26 19.31
C ASP A 111 10.31 -13.88 19.08
N ARG A 112 9.72 -13.07 18.18
CA ARG A 112 10.29 -11.80 17.76
C ARG A 112 9.24 -10.71 17.61
N VAL A 113 9.65 -9.50 17.98
CA VAL A 113 8.89 -8.27 17.72
C VAL A 113 9.62 -7.39 16.71
N VAL A 114 8.88 -6.55 16.04
CA VAL A 114 9.40 -5.60 15.06
C VAL A 114 9.17 -4.17 15.54
N GLY A 115 10.10 -3.28 15.22
CA GLY A 115 9.91 -1.86 15.52
C GLY A 115 8.66 -1.30 14.83
N LEU A 116 7.83 -0.57 15.56
CA LEU A 116 6.53 -0.07 15.08
C LEU A 116 6.63 0.72 13.77
N SER A 117 7.67 1.54 13.61
CA SER A 117 7.92 2.29 12.38
C SER A 117 8.08 1.42 11.12
N LYS A 118 8.47 0.15 11.30
CA LYS A 118 8.65 -0.78 10.18
C LYS A 118 7.33 -1.31 9.65
N LEU A 119 6.31 -1.46 10.49
CA LEU A 119 4.95 -1.79 10.07
C LEU A 119 4.42 -0.70 9.12
N ALA A 120 4.55 0.57 9.52
CA ALA A 120 4.15 1.71 8.70
C ALA A 120 4.93 1.77 7.36
N ARG A 121 6.24 1.48 7.39
CA ARG A 121 7.05 1.45 6.16
C ARG A 121 6.65 0.33 5.20
N VAL A 122 6.29 -0.85 5.70
CA VAL A 122 5.77 -1.94 4.85
C VAL A 122 4.45 -1.54 4.18
N VAL A 123 3.55 -0.90 4.94
CA VAL A 123 2.31 -0.34 4.38
C VAL A 123 2.64 0.68 3.29
N GLU A 124 3.60 1.58 3.52
CA GLU A 124 4.02 2.59 2.56
C GLU A 124 4.57 1.97 1.26
N VAL A 125 5.48 0.99 1.35
CA VAL A 125 6.06 0.33 0.17
C VAL A 125 4.98 -0.26 -0.74
N PHE A 126 3.99 -0.93 -0.17
CA PHE A 126 2.90 -1.49 -0.97
C PHE A 126 1.91 -0.41 -1.45
N SER A 127 1.69 0.64 -0.67
CA SER A 127 0.83 1.76 -1.07
C SER A 127 1.42 2.56 -2.24
N LYS A 128 2.74 2.73 -2.30
CA LYS A 128 3.43 3.44 -3.39
C LYS A 128 3.62 2.58 -4.65
N ARG A 129 2.52 1.92 -5.07
CA ARG A 129 2.42 1.09 -6.27
C ARG A 129 1.04 1.28 -6.91
N LEU A 130 0.85 0.80 -8.15
CA LEU A 130 -0.48 0.64 -8.72
C LEU A 130 -1.18 -0.56 -8.06
N GLN A 131 -2.36 -0.35 -7.47
CA GLN A 131 -3.02 -1.34 -6.61
C GLN A 131 -4.51 -1.51 -6.89
N THR A 132 -5.01 -2.70 -6.59
CA THR A 132 -6.38 -2.88 -6.05
C THR A 132 -6.30 -2.89 -4.54
N GLN A 133 -7.33 -2.47 -3.83
CA GLN A 133 -7.31 -2.41 -2.37
C GLN A 133 -7.19 -3.80 -1.74
N GLU A 134 -7.81 -4.79 -2.34
CA GLU A 134 -7.76 -6.20 -1.93
C GLU A 134 -6.33 -6.74 -2.01
N ARG A 135 -5.65 -6.47 -3.13
CA ARG A 135 -4.26 -6.90 -3.31
C ARG A 135 -3.32 -6.19 -2.34
N LEU A 136 -3.49 -4.89 -2.13
CA LEU A 136 -2.73 -4.10 -1.15
C LEU A 136 -2.84 -4.73 0.24
N THR A 137 -4.07 -4.96 0.71
CA THR A 137 -4.35 -5.55 2.04
C THR A 137 -3.71 -6.93 2.20
N MET A 138 -3.87 -7.79 1.18
CA MET A 138 -3.31 -9.14 1.16
C MET A 138 -1.77 -9.13 1.13
N GLN A 139 -1.15 -8.26 0.35
CA GLN A 139 0.31 -8.18 0.24
C GLN A 139 0.96 -7.77 1.55
N ILE A 140 0.39 -6.77 2.23
CA ILE A 140 0.85 -6.33 3.56
C ILE A 140 0.79 -7.52 4.54
N ALA A 141 -0.36 -8.16 4.66
CA ALA A 141 -0.56 -9.26 5.61
C ALA A 141 0.37 -10.45 5.35
N ASN A 142 0.49 -10.91 4.10
CA ASN A 142 1.34 -12.04 3.75
C ASN A 142 2.83 -11.73 3.98
N THR A 143 3.25 -10.50 3.73
CA THR A 143 4.65 -10.09 3.97
C THR A 143 4.98 -10.11 5.45
N LEU A 144 4.11 -9.54 6.29
CA LEU A 144 4.30 -9.54 7.74
C LEU A 144 4.28 -10.95 8.31
N MET A 145 3.31 -11.79 7.89
CA MET A 145 3.21 -13.17 8.35
C MET A 145 4.50 -13.96 8.09
N LYS A 146 5.05 -13.83 6.88
CA LYS A 146 6.26 -14.57 6.49
C LYS A 146 7.54 -14.01 7.12
N ALA A 147 7.67 -12.68 7.14
CA ALA A 147 8.92 -12.05 7.57
C ALA A 147 9.08 -12.04 9.10
N LEU A 148 7.99 -12.05 9.86
CA LEU A 148 8.00 -12.05 11.32
C LEU A 148 7.81 -13.46 11.91
N ASP A 149 7.53 -14.46 11.08
CA ASP A 149 7.10 -15.79 11.55
C ASP A 149 6.00 -15.68 12.61
N ALA A 150 5.03 -14.79 12.37
CA ALA A 150 4.02 -14.44 13.35
C ALA A 150 2.99 -15.56 13.53
N LYS A 151 2.45 -15.71 14.74
CA LYS A 151 1.34 -16.64 15.05
C LYS A 151 0.04 -16.24 14.34
N GLY A 152 -0.10 -14.98 13.99
CA GLY A 152 -1.23 -14.46 13.23
C GLY A 152 -1.01 -13.01 12.82
N VAL A 153 -1.68 -12.61 11.74
CA VAL A 153 -1.67 -11.23 11.21
C VAL A 153 -3.08 -10.83 10.82
N ALA A 154 -3.45 -9.61 11.13
CA ALA A 154 -4.67 -8.96 10.64
C ALA A 154 -4.32 -7.62 10.00
N VAL A 155 -4.89 -7.36 8.83
CA VAL A 155 -4.77 -6.06 8.14
C VAL A 155 -6.14 -5.62 7.69
N SER A 156 -6.49 -4.39 8.01
CA SER A 156 -7.67 -3.69 7.50
C SER A 156 -7.26 -2.41 6.80
N VAL A 157 -7.88 -2.14 5.66
CA VAL A 157 -7.72 -0.89 4.92
C VAL A 157 -9.10 -0.27 4.76
N ASP A 158 -9.23 1.00 5.14
CA ASP A 158 -10.41 1.84 4.89
C ASP A 158 -9.98 3.04 4.05
N ALA A 159 -10.50 3.15 2.83
CA ALA A 159 -10.05 4.15 1.90
C ALA A 159 -11.14 4.64 0.95
N THR A 160 -10.99 5.89 0.49
CA THR A 160 -11.74 6.49 -0.61
C THR A 160 -10.98 6.32 -1.92
N HIS A 161 -11.73 6.04 -3.00
CA HIS A 161 -11.19 5.88 -4.34
C HIS A 161 -11.58 7.07 -5.21
N GLN A 162 -10.61 7.89 -5.60
CA GLN A 162 -10.87 9.08 -6.40
C GLN A 162 -11.42 8.75 -7.81
N CYS A 163 -11.17 7.55 -8.31
CA CYS A 163 -11.82 7.07 -9.54
C CYS A 163 -13.33 6.88 -9.41
N MET A 164 -13.88 6.80 -8.20
CA MET A 164 -15.31 6.72 -7.90
C MET A 164 -15.92 8.06 -7.47
N THR A 165 -15.11 8.93 -6.84
CA THR A 165 -15.59 10.20 -6.29
C THR A 165 -15.56 11.33 -7.32
N MET A 166 -14.45 11.48 -8.05
CA MET A 166 -14.22 12.60 -8.98
C MET A 166 -14.79 12.35 -10.40
N ARG A 167 -15.04 11.10 -10.74
CA ARG A 167 -15.53 10.67 -12.05
C ARG A 167 -16.43 9.43 -11.92
N GLY A 168 -16.96 8.92 -13.06
CA GLY A 168 -17.78 7.72 -13.10
C GLY A 168 -19.07 7.91 -12.31
N ILE A 169 -19.27 7.11 -11.27
CA ILE A 169 -20.51 7.12 -10.48
C ILE A 169 -20.64 8.28 -9.48
N LYS A 170 -19.58 9.06 -9.28
CA LYS A 170 -19.53 10.28 -8.44
C LYS A 170 -20.11 10.08 -7.02
N LYS A 171 -19.63 9.05 -6.33
CA LYS A 171 -20.03 8.75 -4.93
C LYS A 171 -18.97 9.26 -3.95
N GLU A 172 -19.10 10.54 -3.58
CA GLU A 172 -18.10 11.27 -2.81
C GLU A 172 -17.88 10.71 -1.39
N GLN A 173 -18.94 10.22 -0.75
CA GLN A 173 -18.87 9.71 0.64
C GLN A 173 -18.65 8.20 0.72
N ALA A 174 -18.52 7.51 -0.42
CA ALA A 174 -18.30 6.07 -0.41
C ALA A 174 -16.87 5.74 0.00
N THR A 175 -16.73 4.94 1.05
CA THR A 175 -15.45 4.30 1.44
C THR A 175 -15.50 2.81 1.13
N THR A 176 -14.34 2.21 1.00
CA THR A 176 -14.18 0.76 0.81
C THR A 176 -13.36 0.21 1.96
N ILE A 177 -13.88 -0.82 2.62
CA ILE A 177 -13.15 -1.52 3.68
C ILE A 177 -12.77 -2.91 3.18
N THR A 178 -11.47 -3.23 3.29
CA THR A 178 -10.95 -4.58 3.04
C THR A 178 -10.25 -5.11 4.26
N ASN A 179 -10.47 -6.39 4.58
CA ASN A 179 -9.85 -7.07 5.70
C ASN A 179 -9.16 -8.35 5.22
N TYR A 180 -8.00 -8.65 5.79
CA TYR A 180 -7.31 -9.90 5.53
C TYR A 180 -6.70 -10.47 6.81
N TYR A 181 -7.01 -11.74 7.10
CA TYR A 181 -6.65 -12.43 8.34
C TYR A 181 -5.83 -13.68 8.05
N LEU A 182 -4.78 -13.90 8.82
CA LEU A 182 -3.89 -15.06 8.75
C LEU A 182 -3.63 -15.65 10.14
N GLY A 183 -3.36 -16.97 10.20
CA GLY A 183 -3.09 -17.71 11.44
C GLY A 183 -4.19 -17.52 12.47
N LYS A 184 -3.84 -17.23 13.72
CA LYS A 184 -4.81 -17.10 14.83
C LYS A 184 -5.96 -16.12 14.54
N PHE A 185 -5.74 -15.04 13.81
CA PHE A 185 -6.83 -14.14 13.44
C PHE A 185 -7.84 -14.76 12.46
N LYS A 186 -7.43 -15.74 11.66
CA LYS A 186 -8.32 -16.48 10.76
C LYS A 186 -9.02 -17.65 11.43
N GLU A 187 -8.36 -18.28 12.39
CA GLU A 187 -8.79 -19.51 13.04
C GLU A 187 -9.68 -19.25 14.26
N ASP A 188 -9.52 -18.11 14.95
CA ASP A 188 -10.20 -17.75 16.18
C ASP A 188 -10.94 -16.41 16.04
N LEU A 189 -12.27 -16.48 16.05
CA LEU A 189 -13.15 -15.32 15.98
C LEU A 189 -12.99 -14.37 17.18
N GLY A 190 -12.51 -14.86 18.32
CA GLY A 190 -12.21 -14.03 19.50
C GLY A 190 -11.11 -13.02 19.20
N TYR A 191 -10.02 -13.44 18.54
CA TYR A 191 -8.97 -12.54 18.08
C TYR A 191 -9.47 -11.55 17.02
N GLN A 192 -10.25 -12.00 16.04
CA GLN A 192 -10.86 -11.10 15.04
C GLN A 192 -11.74 -10.03 15.70
N ASN A 193 -12.65 -10.43 16.57
CA ASN A 193 -13.58 -9.52 17.22
C ASN A 193 -12.86 -8.49 18.11
N ARG A 194 -11.83 -8.93 18.84
CA ARG A 194 -10.99 -8.02 19.63
C ARG A 194 -10.27 -7.00 18.73
N TYR A 195 -9.67 -7.45 17.64
CA TYR A 195 -9.01 -6.60 16.67
C TYR A 195 -9.98 -5.56 16.09
N LEU A 196 -11.12 -6.00 15.56
CA LEU A 196 -12.14 -5.11 14.99
C LEU A 196 -12.63 -4.08 16.00
N ARG A 197 -12.85 -4.48 17.26
CA ARG A 197 -13.24 -3.58 18.35
C ARG A 197 -12.18 -2.51 18.66
N PHE A 198 -10.89 -2.84 18.54
CA PHE A 198 -9.82 -1.87 18.78
C PHE A 198 -9.67 -0.87 17.64
N ILE A 199 -9.87 -1.28 16.39
CA ILE A 199 -9.73 -0.37 15.25
C ILE A 199 -10.97 0.50 15.01
N SER A 200 -12.17 0.09 15.46
CA SER A 200 -13.42 0.85 15.31
C SER A 200 -13.58 2.02 16.30
N LYS A 201 -12.64 2.19 17.22
CA LYS A 201 -12.54 3.32 18.15
C LYS A 201 -11.49 4.31 17.66
#